data_7e2eaecc1af0ecad0d8359e02652ebc1
#
_entry.id   7e2eaecc1af0ecad0d8359e02652ebc1
#
_cell.length_a   1.000
_cell.length_b   1.000
_cell.length_c   1.000
_cell.angle_alpha   90.00
_cell.angle_beta   90.00
_cell.angle_gamma   90.00
#
_symmetry.space_group_name_H-M   'P 1'
#
loop_
_entity.id
_entity.type
_entity.pdbx_description
1 polymer ?
#
loop_
_entity_poly.entity_id
_entity_poly.type
_entity_poly.pdbx_seq_one_letter_code
_entity_poly.pdbx_strand_id
1 'polypeptide(L)'
;MKDKNNPIEASIKREASASNIGKVLMTLSGGADSIATAFALKNSGIEILALHCNFHLRGEESNRDMEFVKKFCTDNQISFEIKEFNVLDYLKENKHSSVEMACRDLRHDWFKKKLEETGYDRIVTGHNADDNIETFFLNLLRGSGTRGLKGMIKDNGLIWRPLLNFHRKEILKYIKDNDLNFVVDSTNLKNDYRRNYLRNTVIPLLKKEWKGFDSALDKTIHNLEKENQVIENNLNNILYEGIRFLSVETIENFPSPMLLIKRFIEPLGPFSTTPQEVLASIKANKPHIRIWRLKRGNLYLKNKKLFIEMSHSESCS
;
A
#
# COMPACT_ATOMS: atom_id res chain seq x y z
N MET A 1 23.27 22.47 -19.02
CA MET A 1 22.08 22.04 -19.77
C MET A 1 21.47 20.89 -18.99
N LYS A 2 20.24 21.06 -18.41
CA LYS A 2 19.54 19.95 -17.72
C LYS A 2 19.26 18.87 -18.77
N ASP A 3 19.63 17.64 -18.44
CA ASP A 3 19.45 16.50 -19.33
C ASP A 3 17.93 16.33 -19.62
N LYS A 4 17.52 16.62 -20.86
CA LYS A 4 16.10 16.64 -21.28
C LYS A 4 15.43 15.25 -21.18
N ASN A 5 16.16 14.21 -20.73
CA ASN A 5 15.69 12.82 -20.74
C ASN A 5 15.97 12.09 -19.41
N ASN A 6 15.63 12.71 -18.27
CA ASN A 6 15.78 12.02 -17.01
C ASN A 6 14.86 10.79 -16.96
N PRO A 7 15.38 9.58 -16.64
CA PRO A 7 14.60 8.33 -16.69
C PRO A 7 13.40 8.32 -15.72
N ILE A 8 13.49 8.99 -14.56
CA ILE A 8 12.41 9.10 -13.59
C ILE A 8 11.27 9.94 -14.20
N GLU A 9 11.56 11.13 -14.74
CA GLU A 9 10.55 12.00 -15.35
C GLU A 9 9.94 11.38 -16.60
N ALA A 10 10.74 10.69 -17.43
CA ALA A 10 10.25 9.97 -18.61
C ALA A 10 9.29 8.82 -18.22
N SER A 11 9.60 8.09 -17.15
CA SER A 11 8.71 7.04 -16.63
C SER A 11 7.39 7.62 -16.12
N ILE A 12 7.46 8.69 -15.32
CA ILE A 12 6.28 9.40 -14.81
C ILE A 12 5.37 9.89 -15.94
N LYS A 13 5.93 10.56 -16.96
CA LYS A 13 5.16 11.04 -18.11
C LYS A 13 4.45 9.91 -18.85
N ARG A 14 5.16 8.81 -19.11
CA ARG A 14 4.60 7.64 -19.80
C ARG A 14 3.46 7.01 -19.01
N GLU A 15 3.65 6.82 -17.70
CA GLU A 15 2.65 6.22 -16.82
C GLU A 15 1.42 7.11 -16.65
N ALA A 16 1.63 8.40 -16.41
CA ALA A 16 0.55 9.37 -16.29
C ALA A 16 -0.31 9.41 -17.56
N SER A 17 0.34 9.44 -18.75
CA SER A 17 -0.37 9.40 -20.04
C SER A 17 -1.15 8.09 -20.22
N ALA A 18 -0.57 6.95 -19.88
CA ALA A 18 -1.23 5.64 -20.01
C ALA A 18 -2.45 5.49 -19.09
N SER A 19 -2.44 6.13 -17.92
CA SER A 19 -3.50 6.06 -16.91
C SER A 19 -4.38 7.30 -16.86
N ASN A 20 -4.19 8.25 -17.79
CA ASN A 20 -4.91 9.53 -17.86
C ASN A 20 -4.84 10.32 -16.52
N ILE A 21 -3.64 10.41 -15.94
CA ILE A 21 -3.39 11.11 -14.67
C ILE A 21 -2.87 12.53 -15.01
N GLY A 22 -3.64 13.56 -14.67
CA GLY A 22 -3.28 14.97 -14.88
C GLY A 22 -3.00 15.73 -13.58
N LYS A 23 -3.63 15.33 -12.47
CA LYS A 23 -3.54 16.00 -11.17
C LYS A 23 -3.53 15.02 -10.00
N VAL A 24 -2.64 15.25 -9.03
CA VAL A 24 -2.39 14.30 -7.95
C VAL A 24 -2.26 14.95 -6.57
N LEU A 25 -2.71 14.22 -5.55
CA LEU A 25 -2.41 14.52 -4.15
C LEU A 25 -1.07 13.88 -3.78
N MET A 26 -0.01 14.67 -3.63
CA MET A 26 1.31 14.16 -3.28
C MET A 26 1.54 14.14 -1.77
N THR A 27 1.77 12.95 -1.19
CA THR A 27 2.12 12.84 0.22
C THR A 27 3.57 13.28 0.45
N LEU A 28 3.77 14.43 1.08
CA LEU A 28 5.09 15.07 1.17
C LEU A 28 5.60 15.06 2.61
N SER A 29 6.55 14.19 2.92
CA SER A 29 7.17 14.10 4.25
C SER A 29 8.41 14.99 4.44
N GLY A 30 8.97 15.51 3.36
CA GLY A 30 10.25 16.22 3.36
C GLY A 30 11.48 15.32 3.16
N GLY A 31 11.32 14.00 3.28
CA GLY A 31 12.40 13.04 3.03
C GLY A 31 12.75 12.91 1.53
N ALA A 32 13.96 12.39 1.25
CA ALA A 32 14.53 12.30 -0.09
C ALA A 32 13.55 11.77 -1.16
N ASP A 33 12.90 10.65 -0.88
CA ASP A 33 12.03 9.98 -1.85
C ASP A 33 10.79 10.83 -2.15
N SER A 34 10.20 11.47 -1.14
CA SER A 34 9.03 12.33 -1.30
C SER A 34 9.35 13.63 -2.05
N ILE A 35 10.51 14.24 -1.78
CA ILE A 35 11.00 15.43 -2.47
C ILE A 35 11.29 15.12 -3.93
N ALA A 36 12.01 14.02 -4.20
CA ALA A 36 12.29 13.59 -5.58
C ALA A 36 11.00 13.32 -6.36
N THR A 37 10.03 12.66 -5.74
CA THR A 37 8.72 12.38 -6.35
C THR A 37 7.99 13.67 -6.71
N ALA A 38 7.84 14.61 -5.76
CA ALA A 38 7.15 15.86 -5.98
C ALA A 38 7.80 16.70 -7.08
N PHE A 39 9.14 16.80 -7.07
CA PHE A 39 9.89 17.53 -8.07
C PHE A 39 9.79 16.89 -9.46
N ALA A 40 9.89 15.56 -9.56
CA ALA A 40 9.76 14.84 -10.81
C ALA A 40 8.36 14.91 -11.40
N LEU A 41 7.31 14.86 -10.58
CA LEU A 41 5.92 15.08 -11.01
C LEU A 41 5.73 16.48 -11.60
N LYS A 42 6.22 17.52 -10.91
CA LYS A 42 6.18 18.90 -11.40
C LYS A 42 6.86 19.03 -12.75
N ASN A 43 8.10 18.53 -12.88
CA ASN A 43 8.84 18.58 -14.16
C ASN A 43 8.19 17.74 -15.26
N SER A 44 7.34 16.81 -14.89
CA SER A 44 6.53 16.01 -15.83
C SER A 44 5.25 16.71 -16.27
N GLY A 45 4.95 17.90 -15.74
CA GLY A 45 3.77 18.69 -16.11
C GLY A 45 2.48 18.22 -15.43
N ILE A 46 2.59 17.48 -14.31
CA ILE A 46 1.45 17.02 -13.53
C ILE A 46 1.12 18.06 -12.46
N GLU A 47 -0.16 18.41 -12.33
CA GLU A 47 -0.64 19.30 -11.28
C GLU A 47 -0.56 18.60 -9.91
N ILE A 48 -0.03 19.31 -8.92
CA ILE A 48 0.23 18.74 -7.59
C ILE A 48 -0.44 19.58 -6.51
N LEU A 49 -1.17 18.91 -5.61
CA LEU A 49 -1.46 19.42 -4.28
C LEU A 49 -0.66 18.57 -3.28
N ALA A 50 0.36 19.16 -2.67
CA ALA A 50 1.18 18.49 -1.67
C ALA A 50 0.46 18.45 -0.30
N LEU A 51 0.41 17.28 0.32
CA LEU A 51 -0.20 17.06 1.62
C LEU A 51 0.86 16.65 2.65
N HIS A 52 1.02 17.45 3.69
CA HIS A 52 1.95 17.16 4.79
C HIS A 52 1.19 16.91 6.10
N CYS A 53 1.53 15.81 6.80
CA CYS A 53 0.98 15.46 8.11
C CYS A 53 2.00 15.79 9.18
N ASN A 54 1.67 16.68 10.13
CA ASN A 54 2.46 16.89 11.32
C ASN A 54 1.78 16.19 12.52
N PHE A 55 2.45 15.19 13.08
CA PHE A 55 1.95 14.41 14.23
C PHE A 55 2.56 14.85 15.56
N HIS A 56 3.45 15.84 15.58
CA HIS A 56 4.16 16.37 16.76
C HIS A 56 4.92 15.32 17.60
N LEU A 57 5.20 14.13 17.03
CA LEU A 57 5.83 13.02 17.77
C LEU A 57 7.31 13.24 18.06
N ARG A 58 7.96 14.19 17.37
CA ARG A 58 9.39 14.51 17.49
C ARG A 58 9.66 15.94 17.94
N GLY A 59 8.65 16.59 18.55
CA GLY A 59 8.79 17.93 19.03
C GLY A 59 9.25 18.94 17.96
N GLU A 60 10.37 19.64 18.21
CA GLU A 60 10.91 20.65 17.29
C GLU A 60 11.35 20.09 15.93
N GLU A 61 11.79 18.83 15.86
CA GLU A 61 12.11 18.23 14.57
C GLU A 61 10.87 18.17 13.66
N SER A 62 9.70 17.86 14.20
CA SER A 62 8.45 17.84 13.42
C SER A 62 8.11 19.21 12.84
N ASN A 63 8.35 20.29 13.60
CA ASN A 63 8.11 21.66 13.16
C ASN A 63 9.15 22.10 12.12
N ARG A 64 10.43 21.76 12.33
CA ARG A 64 11.49 22.00 11.33
C ARG A 64 11.17 21.32 9.99
N ASP A 65 10.71 20.08 10.02
CA ASP A 65 10.37 19.31 8.83
C ASP A 65 9.15 19.93 8.11
N MET A 66 8.16 20.41 8.85
CA MET A 66 7.02 21.15 8.33
C MET A 66 7.45 22.45 7.62
N GLU A 67 8.30 23.26 8.26
CA GLU A 67 8.81 24.51 7.67
C GLU A 67 9.65 24.23 6.41
N PHE A 68 10.44 23.15 6.41
CA PHE A 68 11.18 22.72 5.23
C PHE A 68 10.22 22.39 4.06
N VAL A 69 9.14 21.65 4.33
CA VAL A 69 8.14 21.31 3.32
C VAL A 69 7.44 22.57 2.77
N LYS A 70 7.05 23.51 3.65
CA LYS A 70 6.48 24.80 3.22
C LYS A 70 7.41 25.54 2.28
N LYS A 71 8.69 25.68 2.68
CA LYS A 71 9.69 26.36 1.87
C LYS A 71 9.90 25.66 0.52
N PHE A 72 10.06 24.33 0.51
CA PHE A 72 10.19 23.56 -0.72
C PHE A 72 9.01 23.79 -1.68
N CYS A 73 7.77 23.73 -1.18
CA CYS A 73 6.58 23.94 -1.99
C CYS A 73 6.52 25.37 -2.55
N THR A 74 6.83 26.39 -1.72
CA THR A 74 6.84 27.78 -2.14
C THR A 74 7.90 28.04 -3.22
N ASP A 75 9.14 27.60 -2.98
CA ASP A 75 10.27 27.76 -3.92
C ASP A 75 9.98 27.07 -5.27
N ASN A 76 9.22 26.00 -5.25
CA ASN A 76 8.85 25.23 -6.44
C ASN A 76 7.45 25.55 -6.99
N GLN A 77 6.73 26.52 -6.45
CA GLN A 77 5.36 26.87 -6.89
C GLN A 77 4.41 25.66 -6.88
N ILE A 78 4.51 24.82 -5.86
CA ILE A 78 3.63 23.66 -5.63
C ILE A 78 2.59 24.07 -4.59
N SER A 79 1.30 23.90 -4.90
CA SER A 79 0.21 24.07 -3.93
C SER A 79 0.34 23.06 -2.81
N PHE A 80 0.09 23.45 -1.55
CA PHE A 80 0.20 22.55 -0.44
C PHE A 80 -0.83 22.79 0.67
N GLU A 81 -1.15 21.73 1.39
CA GLU A 81 -1.91 21.77 2.64
C GLU A 81 -1.15 21.03 3.73
N ILE A 82 -1.22 21.56 4.94
CA ILE A 82 -0.64 20.95 6.13
C ILE A 82 -1.75 20.64 7.10
N LYS A 83 -1.72 19.43 7.67
CA LYS A 83 -2.63 19.05 8.74
C LYS A 83 -1.86 18.57 9.96
N GLU A 84 -2.18 19.17 11.09
CA GLU A 84 -1.67 18.76 12.38
C GLU A 84 -2.64 17.76 13.03
N PHE A 85 -2.10 16.71 13.64
CA PHE A 85 -2.88 15.64 14.25
C PHE A 85 -2.52 15.44 15.70
N ASN A 86 -3.52 15.31 16.55
CA ASN A 86 -3.35 14.84 17.91
C ASN A 86 -3.48 13.32 17.99
N VAL A 87 -2.35 12.62 17.91
CA VAL A 87 -2.30 11.16 17.96
C VAL A 87 -2.77 10.60 19.29
N LEU A 88 -2.53 11.35 20.40
CA LEU A 88 -2.92 10.90 21.75
C LEU A 88 -4.45 10.81 21.90
N ASP A 89 -5.18 11.74 21.31
CA ASP A 89 -6.64 11.72 21.37
C ASP A 89 -7.20 10.55 20.56
N TYR A 90 -6.64 10.29 19.37
CA TYR A 90 -7.02 9.11 18.59
C TYR A 90 -6.78 7.80 19.36
N LEU A 91 -5.66 7.67 20.07
CA LEU A 91 -5.34 6.47 20.86
C LEU A 91 -6.26 6.27 22.08
N LYS A 92 -6.81 7.36 22.67
CA LYS A 92 -7.81 7.23 23.75
C LYS A 92 -9.08 6.52 23.27
N GLU A 93 -9.49 6.82 22.04
CA GLU A 93 -10.68 6.21 21.42
C GLU A 93 -10.37 4.81 20.85
N ASN A 94 -9.13 4.57 20.41
CA ASN A 94 -8.68 3.35 19.75
C ASN A 94 -7.58 2.62 20.55
N LYS A 95 -7.91 2.14 21.75
CA LYS A 95 -6.99 1.59 22.78
C LYS A 95 -6.09 0.42 22.33
N HIS A 96 -6.42 -0.25 21.24
CA HIS A 96 -5.63 -1.39 20.71
C HIS A 96 -4.71 -1.00 19.55
N SER A 97 -4.66 0.28 19.18
CA SER A 97 -3.83 0.78 18.08
C SER A 97 -2.43 1.16 18.59
N SER A 98 -1.39 0.82 17.85
CA SER A 98 -0.06 1.38 18.09
C SER A 98 0.00 2.82 17.58
N VAL A 99 0.96 3.61 18.07
CA VAL A 99 1.21 4.99 17.59
C VAL A 99 1.42 5.00 16.05
N GLU A 100 2.15 4.03 15.52
CA GLU A 100 2.41 3.90 14.08
C GLU A 100 1.11 3.62 13.31
N MET A 101 0.25 2.74 13.81
CA MET A 101 -1.06 2.45 13.21
C MET A 101 -1.95 3.68 13.27
N ALA A 102 -2.01 4.37 14.40
CA ALA A 102 -2.80 5.60 14.55
C ALA A 102 -2.38 6.69 13.55
N CYS A 103 -1.08 6.94 13.40
CA CYS A 103 -0.57 7.88 12.40
C CYS A 103 -0.91 7.46 10.97
N ARG A 104 -0.88 6.15 10.70
CA ARG A 104 -1.24 5.61 9.39
C ARG A 104 -2.71 5.80 9.09
N ASP A 105 -3.59 5.46 10.03
CA ASP A 105 -5.04 5.57 9.87
C ASP A 105 -5.46 7.02 9.68
N LEU A 106 -5.03 7.93 10.58
CA LEU A 106 -5.29 9.38 10.47
C LEU A 106 -4.84 9.97 9.13
N ARG A 107 -3.67 9.55 8.65
CA ARG A 107 -3.13 9.97 7.35
C ARG A 107 -3.99 9.47 6.20
N HIS A 108 -4.33 8.17 6.19
CA HIS A 108 -5.12 7.55 5.13
C HIS A 108 -6.51 8.16 5.03
N ASP A 109 -7.18 8.36 6.17
CA ASP A 109 -8.52 8.94 6.22
C ASP A 109 -8.52 10.37 5.68
N TRP A 110 -7.52 11.19 6.08
CA TRP A 110 -7.41 12.54 5.56
C TRP A 110 -7.13 12.57 4.05
N PHE A 111 -6.20 11.76 3.57
CA PHE A 111 -5.86 11.73 2.15
C PHE A 111 -7.04 11.24 1.29
N LYS A 112 -7.77 10.23 1.75
CA LYS A 112 -8.95 9.73 1.08
C LYS A 112 -10.04 10.80 1.01
N LYS A 113 -10.34 11.46 2.14
CA LYS A 113 -11.29 12.57 2.19
C LYS A 113 -10.89 13.69 1.24
N LYS A 114 -9.60 14.09 1.22
CA LYS A 114 -9.10 15.11 0.29
C LYS A 114 -9.26 14.70 -1.17
N LEU A 115 -9.03 13.45 -1.51
CA LEU A 115 -9.24 12.95 -2.87
C LEU A 115 -10.70 13.09 -3.29
N GLU A 116 -11.64 12.74 -2.42
CA GLU A 116 -13.08 12.86 -2.64
C GLU A 116 -13.51 14.34 -2.79
N GLU A 117 -12.97 15.25 -1.95
CA GLU A 117 -13.29 16.68 -1.96
C GLU A 117 -12.76 17.40 -3.20
N THR A 118 -11.57 17.04 -3.66
CA THR A 118 -10.86 17.80 -4.71
C THR A 118 -11.02 17.22 -6.10
N GLY A 119 -11.43 15.96 -6.21
CA GLY A 119 -11.55 15.24 -7.48
C GLY A 119 -10.20 15.08 -8.20
N TYR A 120 -9.08 15.01 -7.47
CA TYR A 120 -7.77 14.65 -8.01
C TYR A 120 -7.74 13.17 -8.41
N ASP A 121 -6.88 12.81 -9.36
CA ASP A 121 -6.90 11.49 -9.99
C ASP A 121 -6.34 10.39 -9.09
N ARG A 122 -5.28 10.69 -8.32
CA ARG A 122 -4.56 9.73 -7.47
C ARG A 122 -3.95 10.38 -6.23
N ILE A 123 -3.76 9.58 -5.21
CA ILE A 123 -2.83 9.85 -4.11
C ILE A 123 -1.47 9.30 -4.52
N VAL A 124 -0.42 10.12 -4.48
CA VAL A 124 0.95 9.71 -4.81
C VAL A 124 1.79 9.56 -3.55
N THR A 125 2.56 8.49 -3.49
CA THR A 125 3.52 8.23 -2.40
C THR A 125 4.93 8.00 -2.95
N GLY A 126 5.96 8.42 -2.20
CA GLY A 126 7.36 8.28 -2.57
C GLY A 126 7.95 6.89 -2.31
N HIS A 127 7.17 5.80 -2.36
CA HIS A 127 7.72 4.45 -2.23
C HIS A 127 8.58 4.07 -3.43
N ASN A 128 9.72 3.43 -3.16
CA ASN A 128 10.73 3.07 -4.15
C ASN A 128 11.00 1.54 -4.19
N ALA A 129 11.93 1.09 -5.05
CA ALA A 129 12.27 -0.32 -5.21
C ALA A 129 12.84 -0.95 -3.93
N ASP A 130 13.65 -0.21 -3.17
CA ASP A 130 14.19 -0.73 -1.89
C ASP A 130 13.07 -0.93 -0.86
N ASP A 131 12.06 -0.03 -0.80
CA ASP A 131 10.87 -0.23 0.05
C ASP A 131 10.06 -1.46 -0.37
N ASN A 132 10.03 -1.75 -1.68
CA ASN A 132 9.37 -2.93 -2.21
C ASN A 132 10.08 -4.22 -1.79
N ILE A 133 11.41 -4.23 -1.83
CA ILE A 133 12.25 -5.31 -1.32
C ILE A 133 12.01 -5.53 0.18
N GLU A 134 11.97 -4.47 0.99
CA GLU A 134 11.65 -4.57 2.41
C GLU A 134 10.27 -5.20 2.65
N THR A 135 9.28 -4.78 1.86
CA THR A 135 7.92 -5.31 1.93
C THR A 135 7.86 -6.80 1.56
N PHE A 136 8.63 -7.20 0.54
CA PHE A 136 8.79 -8.60 0.17
C PHE A 136 9.32 -9.44 1.35
N PHE A 137 10.42 -9.02 1.98
CA PHE A 137 10.99 -9.74 3.12
C PHE A 137 10.06 -9.77 4.33
N LEU A 138 9.40 -8.66 4.66
CA LEU A 138 8.42 -8.63 5.76
C LEU A 138 7.28 -9.62 5.52
N ASN A 139 6.80 -9.72 4.30
CA ASN A 139 5.73 -10.64 3.94
C ASN A 139 6.21 -12.09 3.88
N LEU A 140 7.42 -12.34 3.38
CA LEU A 140 8.07 -13.65 3.38
C LEU A 140 8.18 -14.21 4.81
N LEU A 141 8.69 -13.41 5.74
CA LEU A 141 8.86 -13.78 7.16
C LEU A 141 7.53 -13.93 7.92
N ARG A 142 6.43 -13.43 7.37
CA ARG A 142 5.07 -13.66 7.88
C ARG A 142 4.38 -14.88 7.28
N GLY A 143 5.04 -15.60 6.36
CA GLY A 143 4.46 -16.75 5.69
C GLY A 143 3.43 -16.39 4.62
N SER A 144 3.59 -15.26 3.96
CA SER A 144 2.67 -14.84 2.90
C SER A 144 2.80 -15.69 1.64
N GLY A 145 1.67 -15.97 0.98
CA GLY A 145 1.65 -16.52 -0.37
C GLY A 145 1.96 -15.47 -1.46
N THR A 146 1.76 -15.84 -2.72
CA THR A 146 2.09 -15.01 -3.91
C THR A 146 1.51 -13.60 -3.85
N ARG A 147 0.28 -13.42 -3.31
CA ARG A 147 -0.35 -12.10 -3.15
C ARG A 147 0.46 -11.15 -2.26
N GLY A 148 1.09 -11.64 -1.22
CA GLY A 148 1.95 -10.83 -0.35
C GLY A 148 3.36 -10.66 -0.93
N LEU A 149 3.88 -11.71 -1.58
CA LEU A 149 5.24 -11.73 -2.11
C LEU A 149 5.41 -10.95 -3.42
N LYS A 150 4.33 -10.63 -4.14
CA LYS A 150 4.38 -9.74 -5.32
C LYS A 150 4.76 -8.29 -4.98
N GLY A 151 4.96 -7.96 -3.70
CA GLY A 151 5.31 -6.62 -3.25
C GLY A 151 4.14 -5.62 -3.33
N MET A 152 4.47 -4.35 -3.48
CA MET A 152 3.52 -3.25 -3.59
C MET A 152 2.98 -3.12 -5.02
N ILE A 153 1.70 -2.79 -5.15
CA ILE A 153 1.09 -2.48 -6.45
C ILE A 153 1.50 -1.05 -6.84
N LYS A 154 1.99 -0.87 -8.07
CA LYS A 154 2.47 0.41 -8.57
C LYS A 154 1.35 1.46 -8.68
N ASP A 155 0.24 1.10 -9.30
CA ASP A 155 -1.01 1.90 -9.34
C ASP A 155 -2.20 0.96 -9.10
N ASN A 156 -2.98 1.23 -8.07
CA ASN A 156 -4.18 0.45 -7.73
C ASN A 156 -5.49 1.24 -7.97
N GLY A 157 -5.43 2.31 -8.76
CA GLY A 157 -6.57 3.19 -9.03
C GLY A 157 -6.79 4.27 -7.97
N LEU A 158 -6.27 4.10 -6.75
CA LEU A 158 -6.33 5.07 -5.66
C LEU A 158 -4.95 5.65 -5.34
N ILE A 159 -3.96 4.79 -5.20
CA ILE A 159 -2.58 5.14 -4.83
C ILE A 159 -1.64 4.80 -5.97
N TRP A 160 -0.89 5.78 -6.44
CA TRP A 160 0.16 5.64 -7.42
C TRP A 160 1.55 5.81 -6.78
N ARG A 161 2.50 4.94 -7.16
CA ARG A 161 3.89 4.89 -6.65
C ARG A 161 4.86 5.01 -7.83
N PRO A 162 5.07 6.21 -8.36
CA PRO A 162 5.85 6.40 -9.59
C PRO A 162 7.31 5.97 -9.45
N LEU A 163 7.89 6.03 -8.24
CA LEU A 163 9.27 5.64 -7.99
C LEU A 163 9.46 4.14 -7.66
N LEU A 164 8.41 3.32 -7.70
CA LEU A 164 8.48 1.92 -7.26
C LEU A 164 9.48 1.05 -8.04
N ASN A 165 9.84 1.45 -9.26
CA ASN A 165 10.82 0.77 -10.10
C ASN A 165 12.22 1.39 -10.05
N PHE A 166 12.44 2.40 -9.20
CA PHE A 166 13.73 3.06 -9.06
C PHE A 166 14.32 2.77 -7.68
N HIS A 167 15.60 2.40 -7.66
CA HIS A 167 16.32 2.21 -6.41
C HIS A 167 16.72 3.54 -5.77
N ARG A 168 16.90 3.51 -4.45
CA ARG A 168 17.29 4.71 -3.69
C ARG A 168 18.54 5.40 -4.22
N LYS A 169 19.51 4.66 -4.75
CA LYS A 169 20.73 5.22 -5.39
C LYS A 169 20.40 6.11 -6.59
N GLU A 170 19.40 5.75 -7.39
CA GLU A 170 18.95 6.51 -8.56
C GLU A 170 18.21 7.77 -8.13
N ILE A 171 17.39 7.64 -7.07
CA ILE A 171 16.65 8.76 -6.47
C ILE A 171 17.63 9.79 -5.86
N LEU A 172 18.65 9.34 -5.12
CA LEU A 172 19.66 10.23 -4.56
C LEU A 172 20.51 10.90 -5.65
N LYS A 173 20.77 10.18 -6.75
CA LYS A 173 21.42 10.79 -7.93
C LYS A 173 20.53 11.88 -8.53
N TYR A 174 19.23 11.62 -8.70
CA TYR A 174 18.26 12.61 -9.20
C TYR A 174 18.21 13.86 -8.31
N ILE A 175 18.19 13.69 -6.99
CA ILE A 175 18.23 14.79 -6.02
C ILE A 175 19.48 15.63 -6.22
N LYS A 176 20.66 14.97 -6.31
CA LYS A 176 21.95 15.65 -6.51
C LYS A 176 21.99 16.39 -7.85
N ASP A 177 21.55 15.76 -8.93
CA ASP A 177 21.58 16.34 -10.29
C ASP A 177 20.65 17.56 -10.42
N ASN A 178 19.68 17.72 -9.50
CA ASN A 178 18.73 18.85 -9.46
C ASN A 178 18.98 19.82 -8.29
N ASP A 179 20.08 19.68 -7.55
CA ASP A 179 20.42 20.52 -6.39
C ASP A 179 19.29 20.60 -5.33
N LEU A 180 18.60 19.48 -5.09
CA LEU A 180 17.49 19.42 -4.15
C LEU A 180 17.99 19.12 -2.73
N ASN A 181 17.41 19.80 -1.75
CA ASN A 181 17.60 19.50 -0.33
C ASN A 181 16.47 18.60 0.17
N PHE A 182 16.71 17.85 1.23
CA PHE A 182 15.74 17.01 1.91
C PHE A 182 16.06 16.88 3.40
N VAL A 183 15.06 16.44 4.17
CA VAL A 183 15.21 16.18 5.61
C VAL A 183 15.58 14.73 5.84
N VAL A 184 16.54 14.51 6.75
CA VAL A 184 16.89 13.17 7.22
C VAL A 184 16.15 12.90 8.53
N ASP A 185 15.26 11.91 8.53
CA ASP A 185 14.54 11.49 9.72
C ASP A 185 15.47 10.68 10.64
N SER A 186 15.71 11.18 11.85
CA SER A 186 16.57 10.56 12.85
C SER A 186 16.12 9.15 13.27
N THR A 187 14.82 8.86 13.16
CA THR A 187 14.25 7.54 13.51
C THR A 187 14.61 6.44 12.53
N ASN A 188 15.00 6.76 11.31
CA ASN A 188 15.41 5.79 10.29
C ASN A 188 16.71 5.02 10.68
N LEU A 189 17.50 5.57 11.58
CA LEU A 189 18.74 4.96 12.04
C LEU A 189 18.55 3.96 13.20
N LYS A 190 17.35 3.94 13.81
CA LYS A 190 17.06 3.04 14.92
C LYS A 190 16.55 1.70 14.41
N ASN A 191 17.10 0.60 14.94
CA ASN A 191 16.70 -0.77 14.56
C ASN A 191 15.53 -1.32 15.41
N ASP A 192 14.81 -0.47 16.14
CA ASP A 192 13.71 -0.85 17.03
C ASP A 192 12.52 -1.47 16.27
N TYR A 193 12.41 -1.21 14.99
CA TYR A 193 11.38 -1.76 14.12
C TYR A 193 11.93 -2.83 13.17
N ARG A 194 11.20 -3.91 12.96
CA ARG A 194 11.56 -5.02 12.05
C ARG A 194 11.96 -4.53 10.65
N ARG A 195 11.28 -3.48 10.15
CA ARG A 195 11.58 -2.89 8.85
C ARG A 195 12.94 -2.21 8.82
N ASN A 196 13.28 -1.45 9.86
CA ASN A 196 14.58 -0.80 9.97
C ASN A 196 15.72 -1.83 10.12
N TYR A 197 15.50 -2.92 10.86
CA TYR A 197 16.47 -4.00 10.96
C TYR A 197 16.74 -4.68 9.60
N LEU A 198 15.70 -4.93 8.81
CA LEU A 198 15.87 -5.42 7.43
C LEU A 198 16.68 -4.42 6.59
N ARG A 199 16.29 -3.14 6.59
CA ARG A 199 16.93 -2.06 5.83
C ARG A 199 18.40 -1.86 6.19
N ASN A 200 18.70 -1.82 7.48
CA ASN A 200 20.00 -1.40 7.97
C ASN A 200 20.98 -2.56 8.15
N THR A 201 20.51 -3.78 8.29
CA THR A 201 21.35 -4.94 8.63
C THR A 201 21.23 -6.08 7.61
N VAL A 202 20.04 -6.63 7.40
CA VAL A 202 19.87 -7.88 6.64
C VAL A 202 20.09 -7.64 5.14
N ILE A 203 19.38 -6.67 4.56
CA ILE A 203 19.47 -6.38 3.12
C ILE A 203 20.88 -5.95 2.71
N PRO A 204 21.58 -5.06 3.44
CA PRO A 204 22.98 -4.73 3.13
C PRO A 204 23.92 -5.94 3.17
N LEU A 205 23.73 -6.85 4.12
CA LEU A 205 24.52 -8.09 4.21
C LEU A 205 24.30 -8.96 2.96
N LEU A 206 23.01 -9.16 2.57
CA LEU A 206 22.68 -9.91 1.37
C LEU A 206 23.26 -9.26 0.10
N LYS A 207 23.13 -7.95 -0.05
CA LYS A 207 23.70 -7.20 -1.19
C LYS A 207 25.23 -7.34 -1.29
N LYS A 208 25.91 -7.45 -0.14
CA LYS A 208 27.37 -7.67 -0.09
C LYS A 208 27.75 -9.06 -0.58
N GLU A 209 27.02 -10.08 -0.15
CA GLU A 209 27.37 -11.49 -0.44
C GLU A 209 26.92 -11.94 -1.85
N TRP A 210 25.81 -11.41 -2.36
CA TRP A 210 25.27 -11.80 -3.67
C TRP A 210 25.31 -10.64 -4.68
N LYS A 211 26.26 -10.73 -5.63
CA LYS A 211 26.27 -9.81 -6.78
C LYS A 211 24.97 -9.93 -7.57
N GLY A 212 24.34 -8.79 -7.90
CA GLY A 212 23.08 -8.77 -8.65
C GLY A 212 21.83 -9.03 -7.80
N PHE A 213 21.95 -8.99 -6.45
CA PHE A 213 20.84 -9.17 -5.52
C PHE A 213 19.60 -8.33 -5.88
N ASP A 214 19.78 -7.02 -6.11
CA ASP A 214 18.68 -6.10 -6.44
C ASP A 214 17.94 -6.58 -7.69
N SER A 215 18.66 -6.78 -8.80
CA SER A 215 18.05 -7.18 -10.07
C SER A 215 17.40 -8.58 -10.04
N ALA A 216 17.99 -9.51 -9.28
CA ALA A 216 17.41 -10.84 -9.10
C ALA A 216 16.08 -10.76 -8.32
N LEU A 217 16.05 -9.93 -7.29
CA LEU A 217 14.86 -9.79 -6.44
C LEU A 217 13.74 -9.00 -7.15
N ASP A 218 14.08 -7.93 -7.87
CA ASP A 218 13.13 -7.20 -8.73
C ASP A 218 12.49 -8.13 -9.76
N LYS A 219 13.29 -8.99 -10.41
CA LYS A 219 12.78 -10.01 -11.35
C LYS A 219 11.86 -11.01 -10.65
N THR A 220 12.22 -11.47 -9.45
CA THR A 220 11.40 -12.40 -8.67
C THR A 220 10.05 -11.78 -8.30
N ILE A 221 10.05 -10.55 -7.76
CA ILE A 221 8.84 -9.82 -7.40
C ILE A 221 7.94 -9.63 -8.64
N HIS A 222 8.53 -9.24 -9.77
CA HIS A 222 7.80 -9.05 -11.03
C HIS A 222 7.18 -10.36 -11.56
N ASN A 223 7.89 -11.48 -11.49
CA ASN A 223 7.35 -12.79 -11.86
C ASN A 223 6.17 -13.17 -10.97
N LEU A 224 6.32 -13.00 -9.65
CA LEU A 224 5.25 -13.25 -8.68
C LEU A 224 4.03 -12.34 -8.89
N GLU A 225 4.25 -11.10 -9.32
CA GLU A 225 3.16 -10.20 -9.70
C GLU A 225 2.37 -10.74 -10.90
N LYS A 226 3.05 -11.16 -11.95
CA LYS A 226 2.41 -11.77 -13.14
C LYS A 226 1.67 -13.06 -12.82
N GLU A 227 2.29 -13.96 -12.05
CA GLU A 227 1.65 -15.20 -11.61
C GLU A 227 0.40 -14.90 -10.76
N ASN A 228 0.52 -13.96 -9.82
CA ASN A 228 -0.62 -13.56 -9.01
C ASN A 228 -1.75 -12.94 -9.84
N GLN A 229 -1.43 -12.20 -10.91
CA GLN A 229 -2.43 -11.64 -11.82
C GLN A 229 -3.26 -12.73 -12.51
N VAL A 230 -2.63 -13.81 -12.94
CA VAL A 230 -3.34 -14.98 -13.50
C VAL A 230 -4.27 -15.60 -12.47
N ILE A 231 -3.80 -15.74 -11.22
CA ILE A 231 -4.61 -16.28 -10.12
C ILE A 231 -5.83 -15.37 -9.83
N GLU A 232 -5.61 -14.06 -9.72
CA GLU A 232 -6.68 -13.10 -9.45
C GLU A 232 -7.71 -13.06 -10.59
N ASN A 233 -7.26 -13.12 -11.86
CA ASN A 233 -8.17 -13.18 -13.01
C ASN A 233 -9.07 -14.43 -12.96
N ASN A 234 -8.50 -15.60 -12.65
CA ASN A 234 -9.26 -16.83 -12.50
C ASN A 234 -10.27 -16.76 -11.33
N LEU A 235 -9.88 -16.13 -10.23
CA LEU A 235 -10.78 -15.91 -9.09
C LEU A 235 -11.91 -14.93 -9.44
N ASN A 236 -11.58 -13.83 -10.12
CA ASN A 236 -12.57 -12.81 -10.51
C ASN A 236 -13.62 -13.34 -11.51
N ASN A 237 -13.27 -14.33 -12.33
CA ASN A 237 -14.25 -15.01 -13.20
C ASN A 237 -15.34 -15.74 -12.41
N ILE A 238 -15.05 -16.13 -11.16
CA ILE A 238 -15.99 -16.82 -10.26
C ILE A 238 -16.56 -15.84 -9.22
N LEU A 239 -15.72 -14.96 -8.68
CA LEU A 239 -16.03 -13.99 -7.62
C LEU A 239 -16.30 -12.61 -8.22
N TYR A 240 -17.34 -12.48 -9.04
CA TYR A 240 -17.76 -11.19 -9.60
C TYR A 240 -18.45 -10.32 -8.56
N GLU A 241 -18.54 -9.03 -8.83
CA GLU A 241 -19.20 -8.08 -7.94
C GLU A 241 -20.68 -8.46 -7.73
N GLY A 242 -21.10 -8.49 -6.46
CA GLY A 242 -22.48 -8.88 -6.09
C GLY A 242 -22.69 -10.38 -5.89
N ILE A 243 -21.69 -11.24 -6.11
CA ILE A 243 -21.84 -12.66 -5.79
C ILE A 243 -22.10 -12.85 -4.29
N ARG A 244 -23.19 -13.52 -3.94
CA ARG A 244 -23.56 -13.77 -2.54
C ARG A 244 -23.46 -15.23 -2.14
N PHE A 245 -23.22 -16.14 -3.08
CA PHE A 245 -23.04 -17.54 -2.77
C PHE A 245 -22.11 -18.25 -3.75
N LEU A 246 -21.47 -19.32 -3.29
CA LEU A 246 -20.73 -20.29 -4.09
C LEU A 246 -21.39 -21.66 -3.94
N SER A 247 -21.54 -22.41 -5.04
CA SER A 247 -21.96 -23.81 -4.94
C SER A 247 -20.81 -24.66 -4.37
N VAL A 248 -21.14 -25.71 -3.63
CA VAL A 248 -20.13 -26.68 -3.15
C VAL A 248 -19.40 -27.30 -4.33
N GLU A 249 -20.10 -27.61 -5.41
CA GLU A 249 -19.51 -28.13 -6.65
C GLU A 249 -18.45 -27.16 -7.24
N THR A 250 -18.75 -25.86 -7.31
CA THR A 250 -17.76 -24.85 -7.76
C THR A 250 -16.53 -24.82 -6.86
N ILE A 251 -16.74 -24.94 -5.54
CA ILE A 251 -15.64 -24.94 -4.56
C ILE A 251 -14.78 -26.19 -4.71
N GLU A 252 -15.37 -27.38 -4.83
CA GLU A 252 -14.66 -28.66 -4.91
C GLU A 252 -13.92 -28.83 -6.23
N ASN A 253 -14.47 -28.31 -7.33
CA ASN A 253 -13.84 -28.38 -8.66
C ASN A 253 -12.79 -27.27 -8.89
N PHE A 254 -12.69 -26.27 -8.01
CA PHE A 254 -11.66 -25.25 -8.16
C PHE A 254 -10.27 -25.80 -7.79
N PRO A 255 -9.20 -25.51 -8.59
CA PRO A 255 -7.87 -26.05 -8.35
C PRO A 255 -7.31 -25.86 -6.94
N SER A 256 -7.75 -24.79 -6.25
CA SER A 256 -7.42 -24.51 -4.86
C SER A 256 -8.67 -24.07 -4.08
N PRO A 257 -9.49 -25.03 -3.60
CA PRO A 257 -10.74 -24.74 -2.86
C PRO A 257 -10.52 -23.78 -1.68
N MET A 258 -9.44 -23.95 -0.95
CA MET A 258 -9.09 -23.09 0.17
C MET A 258 -8.86 -21.64 -0.22
N LEU A 259 -8.18 -21.41 -1.34
CA LEU A 259 -7.94 -20.06 -1.84
C LEU A 259 -9.25 -19.41 -2.28
N LEU A 260 -10.12 -20.14 -2.97
CA LEU A 260 -11.44 -19.66 -3.39
C LEU A 260 -12.30 -19.27 -2.17
N ILE A 261 -12.40 -20.14 -1.16
CA ILE A 261 -13.11 -19.86 0.08
C ILE A 261 -12.52 -18.62 0.75
N LYS A 262 -11.20 -18.56 0.92
CA LYS A 262 -10.51 -17.41 1.54
C LYS A 262 -10.88 -16.09 0.86
N ARG A 263 -10.91 -16.05 -0.46
CA ARG A 263 -11.27 -14.87 -1.23
C ARG A 263 -12.74 -14.52 -1.10
N PHE A 264 -13.59 -15.52 -1.18
CA PHE A 264 -15.05 -15.34 -1.08
C PHE A 264 -15.46 -14.72 0.26
N ILE A 265 -14.82 -15.14 1.36
CA ILE A 265 -15.15 -14.66 2.70
C ILE A 265 -14.40 -13.38 3.12
N GLU A 266 -13.42 -12.93 2.33
CA GLU A 266 -12.58 -11.74 2.63
C GLU A 266 -13.39 -10.45 2.95
N PRO A 267 -14.52 -10.15 2.27
CA PRO A 267 -15.35 -8.98 2.59
C PRO A 267 -15.90 -8.97 4.02
N LEU A 268 -16.09 -10.16 4.63
CA LEU A 268 -16.61 -10.30 5.99
C LEU A 268 -15.60 -9.88 7.09
N GLY A 269 -14.38 -9.51 6.72
CA GLY A 269 -13.33 -8.98 7.62
C GLY A 269 -12.43 -10.07 8.20
N PRO A 270 -11.59 -9.73 9.21
CA PRO A 270 -10.68 -10.69 9.83
C PRO A 270 -11.44 -11.84 10.48
N PHE A 271 -10.96 -13.06 10.23
CA PHE A 271 -11.70 -14.29 10.53
C PHE A 271 -11.38 -14.83 11.92
N SER A 272 -12.42 -15.18 12.67
CA SER A 272 -12.35 -16.17 13.76
C SER A 272 -12.41 -17.62 13.25
N THR A 273 -12.86 -17.82 12.00
CA THR A 273 -13.01 -19.12 11.32
C THR A 273 -11.99 -19.22 10.19
N THR A 274 -11.29 -20.34 10.12
CA THR A 274 -10.31 -20.57 9.06
C THR A 274 -10.97 -21.11 7.79
N PRO A 275 -10.46 -20.82 6.59
CA PRO A 275 -10.93 -21.46 5.36
C PRO A 275 -10.89 -22.99 5.43
N GLN A 276 -9.97 -23.57 6.22
CA GLN A 276 -9.85 -25.00 6.50
C GLN A 276 -11.10 -25.57 7.18
N GLU A 277 -11.63 -24.87 8.19
CA GLU A 277 -12.83 -25.30 8.91
C GLU A 277 -14.07 -25.24 8.01
N VAL A 278 -14.16 -24.23 7.15
CA VAL A 278 -15.24 -24.12 6.16
C VAL A 278 -15.16 -25.31 5.18
N LEU A 279 -13.98 -25.57 4.62
CA LEU A 279 -13.77 -26.68 3.69
C LEU A 279 -14.03 -28.06 4.35
N ALA A 280 -13.59 -28.25 5.58
CA ALA A 280 -13.88 -29.46 6.35
C ALA A 280 -15.39 -29.66 6.56
N SER A 281 -16.12 -28.57 6.78
CA SER A 281 -17.58 -28.59 6.95
C SER A 281 -18.32 -28.91 5.66
N ILE A 282 -17.82 -28.42 4.53
CA ILE A 282 -18.33 -28.77 3.19
C ILE A 282 -18.14 -30.29 2.97
N LYS A 283 -16.93 -30.81 3.17
CA LYS A 283 -16.62 -32.24 2.98
C LYS A 283 -17.38 -33.16 3.92
N ALA A 284 -17.69 -32.72 5.13
CA ALA A 284 -18.47 -33.50 6.08
C ALA A 284 -19.93 -33.70 5.67
N ASN A 285 -20.43 -32.95 4.67
CA ASN A 285 -21.77 -33.04 4.06
C ASN A 285 -22.92 -33.23 5.08
N LYS A 286 -22.83 -32.56 6.25
CA LYS A 286 -23.85 -32.68 7.29
C LYS A 286 -25.12 -31.92 6.89
N PRO A 287 -26.34 -32.50 7.11
CA PRO A 287 -27.60 -31.91 6.63
C PRO A 287 -28.03 -30.63 7.37
N HIS A 288 -27.28 -30.18 8.36
CA HIS A 288 -27.63 -29.03 9.18
C HIS A 288 -27.03 -27.74 8.61
N ILE A 289 -27.80 -26.64 8.74
CA ILE A 289 -27.30 -25.29 8.45
C ILE A 289 -26.14 -25.00 9.41
N ARG A 290 -24.98 -24.64 8.85
CA ARG A 290 -23.84 -24.19 9.64
C ARG A 290 -23.66 -22.69 9.46
N ILE A 291 -23.48 -21.98 10.57
CA ILE A 291 -23.36 -20.53 10.62
C ILE A 291 -22.03 -20.16 11.29
N TRP A 292 -21.27 -19.28 10.64
CA TRP A 292 -20.10 -18.64 11.24
C TRP A 292 -20.37 -17.13 11.32
N ARG A 293 -20.28 -16.57 12.52
CA ARG A 293 -20.41 -15.14 12.76
C ARG A 293 -19.05 -14.48 12.63
N LEU A 294 -18.96 -13.46 11.76
CA LEU A 294 -17.72 -12.75 11.46
C LEU A 294 -17.91 -11.26 11.75
N LYS A 295 -16.81 -10.49 11.76
CA LYS A 295 -16.82 -9.08 12.19
C LYS A 295 -17.79 -8.21 11.37
N ARG A 296 -17.93 -8.49 10.07
CA ARG A 296 -18.74 -7.68 9.15
C ARG A 296 -19.92 -8.44 8.55
N GLY A 297 -20.32 -9.55 9.13
CA GLY A 297 -21.43 -10.34 8.63
C GLY A 297 -21.37 -11.80 9.01
N ASN A 298 -22.18 -12.60 8.32
CA ASN A 298 -22.31 -14.02 8.59
C ASN A 298 -21.95 -14.84 7.35
N LEU A 299 -21.45 -16.05 7.58
CA LEU A 299 -21.22 -17.06 6.56
C LEU A 299 -22.14 -18.25 6.85
N TYR A 300 -22.84 -18.73 5.84
CA TYR A 300 -23.81 -19.84 5.96
C TYR A 300 -23.49 -20.94 4.97
N LEU A 301 -23.49 -22.18 5.44
CA LEU A 301 -23.49 -23.37 4.58
C LEU A 301 -24.89 -24.02 4.65
N LYS A 302 -25.63 -23.98 3.54
CA LYS A 302 -27.00 -24.52 3.42
C LYS A 302 -27.23 -25.00 2.00
N ASN A 303 -27.93 -26.15 1.82
CA ASN A 303 -28.34 -26.67 0.52
C ASN A 303 -27.21 -26.74 -0.51
N LYS A 304 -26.02 -27.24 -0.11
CA LYS A 304 -24.83 -27.32 -0.95
C LYS A 304 -24.36 -25.95 -1.52
N LYS A 305 -24.64 -24.87 -0.82
CA LYS A 305 -24.20 -23.52 -1.16
C LYS A 305 -23.60 -22.84 0.06
N LEU A 306 -22.51 -22.14 -0.14
CA LEU A 306 -21.88 -21.27 0.84
C LEU A 306 -22.30 -19.83 0.55
N PHE A 307 -22.97 -19.17 1.51
CA PHE A 307 -23.51 -17.82 1.38
C PHE A 307 -22.77 -16.84 2.29
N ILE A 308 -22.64 -15.59 1.83
CA ILE A 308 -22.25 -14.45 2.67
C ILE A 308 -23.44 -13.51 2.85
N GLU A 309 -23.56 -12.99 4.06
CA GLU A 309 -24.51 -11.93 4.42
C GLU A 309 -23.75 -10.84 5.17
N MET A 310 -23.68 -9.66 4.57
CA MET A 310 -23.01 -8.51 5.18
C MET A 310 -23.91 -7.95 6.30
N SER A 311 -23.34 -7.61 7.45
CA SER A 311 -24.03 -6.80 8.44
C SER A 311 -24.30 -5.43 7.79
N HIS A 312 -25.53 -4.94 7.85
CA HIS A 312 -25.81 -3.56 7.51
C HIS A 312 -24.96 -2.71 8.48
N SER A 313 -23.95 -1.98 7.97
CA SER A 313 -23.42 -0.86 8.71
C SER A 313 -24.58 0.10 8.88
N GLU A 314 -25.02 0.34 10.12
CA GLU A 314 -25.84 1.48 10.41
C GLU A 314 -25.16 2.67 9.76
N SER A 315 -25.84 3.25 8.77
CA SER A 315 -25.49 4.54 8.24
C SER A 315 -25.61 5.52 9.42
N CYS A 316 -24.49 5.86 10.04
CA CYS A 316 -24.45 7.03 10.92
C CYS A 316 -24.87 8.23 10.08
N SER A 317 -26.11 8.64 10.33
CA SER A 317 -26.68 9.93 9.97
C SER A 317 -25.88 11.07 10.62
#